data_2c05628cc2b96bd2d11ccd606067d6e4
#
_entry.id   2c05628cc2b96bd2d11ccd606067d6e4
#
_cell.length_a   1.000
_cell.length_b   1.000
_cell.length_c   1.000
_cell.angle_alpha   90.00
_cell.angle_beta   90.00
_cell.angle_gamma   90.00
#
_symmetry.space_group_name_H-M   'P 1'
#
loop_
_entity.id
_entity.type
_entity.pdbx_description
1 polymer ?
#
loop_
_entity_poly.entity_id
_entity_poly.type
_entity_poly.pdbx_seq_one_letter_code
_entity_poly.pdbx_strand_id
1 'polypeptide(L)'
;MVMLRTANPPTPVRFRPQPRPGGEIGRRKGLKIPRGVTLVPVRLRLRAFFLEVDVVMFFLCLKLLRSGCSQAFTRLTIWLAIIGIFLGVMTLNAVTSVMNGFQAEVQKKLFGIAQHVVVRYYLPVDKDDDLDFLQNQPHIQSVSPFLITAGVIKNQSQAVPAMLLGVDPSSVHYDQLLFDPQVIKQLKPGSFQMIPGYELSRSLYLNSGDRPFLLTASHSSSLLMDVNLKRLNYAQAVNFKVGKNLEEKLAFMHIDDLRAILNLDQKISGFNLQLDDLYEAPAVKKAISSHFSAKALVTDWTEQYAELFSALRLQKTALSVILALIVIIALFNLTTGQVMLVNDKRSAIAIMLTCGISKWQLTRLFLYQALIISAIGVVLGSISGYWLAENIGQWVRYFEERFGLTLISNKVYLIDYLPSQFHLFDAMVIAGLTLALALIACIYPAYLARETHPASVLRYE
;
A
#
# COMPACT_ATOMS: atom_id res chain seq x y z
N MET A 1 -68.54 -10.68 -18.71
CA MET A 1 -69.52 -11.50 -19.43
C MET A 1 -68.75 -12.13 -20.61
N VAL A 2 -68.53 -13.38 -20.61
CA VAL A 2 -68.23 -14.45 -21.52
C VAL A 2 -67.31 -15.46 -20.89
N MET A 3 -67.88 -16.61 -20.61
CA MET A 3 -67.23 -17.83 -20.10
C MET A 3 -66.24 -18.41 -21.07
N LEU A 4 -65.11 -18.88 -20.57
CA LEU A 4 -64.18 -19.75 -21.31
C LEU A 4 -64.16 -21.14 -20.69
N ARG A 5 -64.52 -22.10 -21.52
CA ARG A 5 -64.54 -23.56 -21.25
C ARG A 5 -63.14 -24.07 -20.97
N THR A 6 -63.04 -24.85 -19.92
CA THR A 6 -61.91 -25.70 -19.57
C THR A 6 -61.84 -26.90 -20.55
N ALA A 7 -60.68 -27.10 -21.14
CA ALA A 7 -60.35 -28.34 -21.89
C ALA A 7 -59.54 -29.28 -20.97
N ASN A 8 -60.00 -30.49 -20.78
CA ASN A 8 -59.35 -31.56 -20.01
C ASN A 8 -58.10 -32.07 -20.76
N PRO A 9 -57.05 -32.49 -20.03
CA PRO A 9 -55.88 -33.14 -20.62
C PRO A 9 -56.20 -34.63 -20.93
N PRO A 10 -55.53 -35.19 -21.98
CA PRO A 10 -55.75 -36.57 -22.37
C PRO A 10 -55.10 -37.55 -21.40
N THR A 11 -55.82 -38.64 -21.08
CA THR A 11 -55.43 -39.77 -20.27
C THR A 11 -54.25 -40.56 -20.86
N PRO A 12 -53.33 -41.08 -20.06
CA PRO A 12 -52.23 -41.90 -20.58
C PRO A 12 -52.71 -43.31 -20.90
N VAL A 13 -52.48 -43.77 -22.12
CA VAL A 13 -52.71 -45.13 -22.59
C VAL A 13 -51.68 -46.07 -21.96
N ARG A 14 -52.15 -46.96 -21.10
CA ARG A 14 -51.36 -48.09 -20.59
C ARG A 14 -51.31 -49.21 -21.62
N PHE A 15 -50.18 -49.47 -22.25
CA PHE A 15 -49.90 -50.70 -22.95
C PHE A 15 -49.64 -51.84 -21.94
N ARG A 16 -50.50 -52.85 -21.92
CA ARG A 16 -50.27 -54.16 -21.32
C ARG A 16 -49.59 -55.07 -22.35
N PRO A 17 -48.43 -55.67 -22.08
CA PRO A 17 -47.90 -56.71 -22.93
C PRO A 17 -48.70 -58.05 -22.68
N GLN A 18 -49.18 -58.65 -23.73
CA GLN A 18 -49.74 -60.01 -23.69
C GLN A 18 -48.64 -61.04 -23.55
N PRO A 19 -48.85 -62.14 -22.76
CA PRO A 19 -47.90 -63.26 -22.68
C PRO A 19 -48.00 -64.16 -23.91
N ARG A 20 -46.87 -64.46 -24.53
CA ARG A 20 -46.76 -65.55 -25.53
C ARG A 20 -46.47 -66.87 -24.84
N PRO A 21 -47.08 -68.01 -25.26
CA PRO A 21 -46.86 -69.28 -24.63
C PRO A 21 -45.62 -69.98 -25.18
N GLY A 22 -44.95 -70.66 -24.29
CA GLY A 22 -44.14 -71.87 -24.47
C GLY A 22 -42.89 -71.77 -25.33
N GLY A 23 -41.73 -71.62 -24.75
CA GLY A 23 -40.45 -71.90 -25.37
C GLY A 23 -39.44 -72.29 -24.28
N GLU A 24 -38.84 -73.43 -24.40
CA GLU A 24 -38.01 -74.17 -23.45
C GLU A 24 -36.86 -73.35 -22.89
N ILE A 25 -36.61 -73.57 -21.59
CA ILE A 25 -35.50 -73.00 -20.85
C ILE A 25 -34.20 -73.73 -21.23
N GLY A 26 -33.43 -73.16 -22.13
CA GLY A 26 -32.05 -73.57 -22.36
C GLY A 26 -31.15 -73.09 -21.21
N ARG A 27 -30.61 -74.00 -20.42
CA ARG A 27 -29.55 -73.76 -19.45
C ARG A 27 -28.34 -73.05 -20.08
N ARG A 28 -28.17 -71.78 -19.91
CA ARG A 28 -26.91 -71.11 -20.28
C ARG A 28 -25.83 -71.40 -19.24
N LYS A 29 -24.75 -72.10 -19.69
CA LYS A 29 -23.53 -72.36 -18.97
C LYS A 29 -22.97 -71.03 -18.43
N GLY A 30 -22.64 -71.05 -17.11
CA GLY A 30 -22.00 -69.91 -16.46
C GLY A 30 -20.70 -69.52 -17.09
N LEU A 31 -20.62 -68.26 -17.50
CA LEU A 31 -19.39 -67.65 -17.91
C LEU A 31 -18.43 -67.59 -16.70
N LYS A 32 -17.35 -68.39 -16.70
CA LYS A 32 -16.26 -68.29 -15.75
C LYS A 32 -15.50 -66.97 -16.04
N ILE A 33 -15.62 -65.99 -15.16
CA ILE A 33 -14.83 -64.80 -15.15
C ILE A 33 -13.39 -65.20 -14.81
N PRO A 34 -12.40 -64.89 -15.67
CA PRO A 34 -10.98 -65.19 -15.34
C PRO A 34 -10.58 -64.38 -14.09
N ARG A 35 -10.07 -65.09 -13.06
CA ARG A 35 -9.42 -64.51 -11.89
C ARG A 35 -8.12 -63.82 -12.37
N GLY A 36 -8.13 -62.50 -12.53
CA GLY A 36 -6.93 -61.75 -12.94
C GLY A 36 -7.21 -60.34 -13.47
N VAL A 37 -8.45 -59.89 -13.55
CA VAL A 37 -8.75 -58.50 -13.92
C VAL A 37 -8.74 -57.67 -12.64
N THR A 38 -7.60 -57.01 -12.39
CA THR A 38 -7.52 -55.93 -11.42
C THR A 38 -8.51 -54.85 -11.82
N LEU A 39 -9.56 -54.69 -11.02
CA LEU A 39 -10.50 -53.58 -11.16
C LEU A 39 -9.72 -52.27 -10.89
N VAL A 40 -9.23 -51.63 -11.94
CA VAL A 40 -8.77 -50.26 -11.86
C VAL A 40 -9.99 -49.43 -11.42
N PRO A 41 -9.92 -48.71 -10.29
CA PRO A 41 -11.07 -48.02 -9.77
C PRO A 41 -11.60 -47.03 -10.81
N VAL A 42 -12.87 -47.12 -11.11
CA VAL A 42 -13.58 -46.27 -12.09
C VAL A 42 -13.32 -44.77 -11.88
N ARG A 43 -13.02 -44.37 -10.64
CA ARG A 43 -12.61 -43.01 -10.30
C ARG A 43 -11.26 -42.57 -10.94
N LEU A 44 -10.32 -43.46 -11.17
CA LEU A 44 -9.06 -43.15 -11.83
C LEU A 44 -9.25 -43.00 -13.37
N ARG A 45 -10.11 -43.83 -13.96
CA ARG A 45 -10.47 -43.67 -15.39
C ARG A 45 -11.24 -42.38 -15.67
N LEU A 46 -12.16 -41.98 -14.78
CA LEU A 46 -12.84 -40.70 -14.91
C LEU A 46 -11.88 -39.51 -14.81
N ARG A 47 -10.93 -39.52 -13.87
CA ARG A 47 -9.91 -38.45 -13.78
C ARG A 47 -9.00 -38.41 -15.01
N ALA A 48 -8.55 -39.53 -15.54
CA ALA A 48 -7.74 -39.57 -16.76
C ALA A 48 -8.55 -39.05 -17.97
N PHE A 49 -9.80 -39.44 -18.09
CA PHE A 49 -10.71 -38.97 -19.15
C PHE A 49 -10.98 -37.46 -19.06
N PHE A 50 -11.16 -36.89 -17.86
CA PHE A 50 -11.30 -35.45 -17.67
C PHE A 50 -10.01 -34.69 -18.01
N LEU A 51 -8.84 -35.22 -17.67
CA LEU A 51 -7.54 -34.63 -18.02
C LEU A 51 -7.29 -34.65 -19.54
N GLU A 52 -7.62 -35.75 -20.23
CA GLU A 52 -7.53 -35.81 -21.69
C GLU A 52 -8.46 -34.82 -22.39
N VAL A 53 -9.69 -34.65 -21.88
CA VAL A 53 -10.65 -33.67 -22.40
C VAL A 53 -10.15 -32.24 -22.19
N ASP A 54 -9.59 -31.92 -21.04
CA ASP A 54 -9.07 -30.56 -20.75
C ASP A 54 -7.82 -30.24 -21.60
N VAL A 55 -6.94 -31.19 -21.86
CA VAL A 55 -5.78 -31.01 -22.76
C VAL A 55 -6.23 -30.78 -24.21
N VAL A 56 -7.19 -31.55 -24.68
CA VAL A 56 -7.79 -31.35 -26.02
C VAL A 56 -8.47 -30.00 -26.12
N MET A 57 -9.19 -29.57 -25.08
CA MET A 57 -9.87 -28.27 -25.04
C MET A 57 -8.86 -27.11 -25.04
N PHE A 58 -7.73 -27.24 -24.31
CA PHE A 58 -6.65 -26.28 -24.33
C PHE A 58 -6.01 -26.15 -25.73
N PHE A 59 -5.75 -27.28 -26.39
CA PHE A 59 -5.21 -27.30 -27.74
C PHE A 59 -6.19 -26.71 -28.77
N LEU A 60 -7.48 -27.00 -28.64
CA LEU A 60 -8.54 -26.38 -29.45
C LEU A 60 -8.60 -24.86 -29.23
N CYS A 61 -8.44 -24.42 -27.99
CA CYS A 61 -8.37 -23.00 -27.63
C CYS A 61 -7.19 -22.30 -28.35
N LEU A 62 -5.98 -22.86 -28.28
CA LEU A 62 -4.82 -22.33 -28.99
C LEU A 62 -5.01 -22.30 -30.53
N LYS A 63 -5.62 -23.32 -31.07
CA LYS A 63 -5.91 -23.40 -32.51
C LYS A 63 -6.97 -22.37 -32.94
N LEU A 64 -7.99 -22.14 -32.13
CA LEU A 64 -9.01 -21.09 -32.35
C LEU A 64 -8.41 -19.70 -32.27
N LEU A 65 -7.53 -19.45 -31.28
CA LEU A 65 -6.77 -18.19 -31.18
C LEU A 65 -5.96 -17.94 -32.46
N ARG A 66 -5.24 -18.97 -32.93
CA ARG A 66 -4.39 -18.86 -34.13
C ARG A 66 -5.23 -18.73 -35.42
N SER A 67 -6.36 -19.42 -35.52
CA SER A 67 -7.28 -19.32 -36.69
C SER A 67 -8.14 -18.05 -36.67
N GLY A 68 -8.40 -17.47 -35.51
CA GLY A 68 -9.07 -16.19 -35.35
C GLY A 68 -8.26 -15.01 -35.88
N CYS A 69 -6.95 -15.18 -35.99
CA CYS A 69 -6.05 -14.16 -36.57
C CYS A 69 -6.20 -13.99 -38.10
N SER A 70 -7.11 -14.68 -38.78
CA SER A 70 -7.31 -14.51 -40.21
C SER A 70 -8.07 -13.22 -40.57
N GLN A 71 -8.89 -12.69 -39.65
CA GLN A 71 -9.57 -11.39 -39.82
C GLN A 71 -8.77 -10.31 -39.11
N ALA A 72 -8.33 -9.28 -39.85
CA ALA A 72 -7.46 -8.21 -39.32
C ALA A 72 -8.05 -7.49 -38.09
N PHE A 73 -9.37 -7.32 -38.07
CA PHE A 73 -10.06 -6.61 -37.00
C PHE A 73 -10.12 -7.43 -35.70
N THR A 74 -10.41 -8.71 -35.74
CA THR A 74 -10.39 -9.59 -34.55
C THR A 74 -8.98 -9.71 -33.95
N ARG A 75 -7.97 -9.74 -34.82
CA ARG A 75 -6.58 -9.71 -34.39
C ARG A 75 -6.25 -8.41 -33.67
N LEU A 76 -6.67 -7.27 -34.20
CA LEU A 76 -6.45 -5.95 -33.60
C LEU A 76 -7.09 -5.88 -32.20
N THR A 77 -8.34 -6.33 -32.03
CA THR A 77 -9.03 -6.29 -30.73
C THR A 77 -8.37 -7.18 -29.68
N ILE A 78 -7.87 -8.36 -30.05
CA ILE A 78 -7.11 -9.24 -29.14
C ILE A 78 -5.81 -8.57 -28.69
N TRP A 79 -5.04 -7.98 -29.63
CA TRP A 79 -3.83 -7.26 -29.29
C TRP A 79 -4.11 -6.03 -28.41
N LEU A 80 -5.17 -5.29 -28.70
CA LEU A 80 -5.58 -4.14 -27.91
C LEU A 80 -5.94 -4.56 -26.46
N ALA A 81 -6.60 -5.71 -26.30
CA ALA A 81 -6.89 -6.27 -24.98
C ALA A 81 -5.60 -6.66 -24.22
N ILE A 82 -4.66 -7.35 -24.89
CA ILE A 82 -3.37 -7.70 -24.27
C ILE A 82 -2.59 -6.45 -23.87
N ILE A 83 -2.48 -5.45 -24.77
CA ILE A 83 -1.78 -4.20 -24.50
C ILE A 83 -2.47 -3.42 -23.37
N GLY A 84 -3.80 -3.39 -23.32
CA GLY A 84 -4.55 -2.73 -22.26
C GLY A 84 -4.28 -3.35 -20.89
N ILE A 85 -4.34 -4.68 -20.78
CA ILE A 85 -4.02 -5.40 -19.54
C ILE A 85 -2.54 -5.21 -19.18
N PHE A 86 -1.64 -5.33 -20.15
CA PHE A 86 -0.20 -5.11 -19.99
C PHE A 86 0.09 -3.74 -19.40
N LEU A 87 -0.40 -2.66 -20.03
CA LEU A 87 -0.20 -1.30 -19.56
C LEU A 87 -0.83 -1.06 -18.20
N GLY A 88 -2.04 -1.58 -17.96
CA GLY A 88 -2.72 -1.46 -16.68
C GLY A 88 -1.93 -2.11 -15.55
N VAL A 89 -1.48 -3.35 -15.71
CA VAL A 89 -0.70 -4.09 -14.71
C VAL A 89 0.70 -3.49 -14.53
N MET A 90 1.36 -3.09 -15.62
CA MET A 90 2.66 -2.42 -15.57
C MET A 90 2.59 -1.13 -14.76
N THR A 91 1.62 -0.26 -15.08
CA THR A 91 1.46 1.03 -14.39
C THR A 91 1.08 0.81 -12.93
N LEU A 92 0.18 -0.14 -12.64
CA LEU A 92 -0.24 -0.46 -11.27
C LEU A 92 0.95 -0.92 -10.41
N ASN A 93 1.77 -1.83 -10.93
CA ASN A 93 2.97 -2.30 -10.23
C ASN A 93 3.99 -1.17 -10.02
N ALA A 94 4.26 -0.36 -11.05
CA ALA A 94 5.21 0.75 -10.96
C ALA A 94 4.75 1.80 -9.93
N VAL A 95 3.49 2.25 -9.98
CA VAL A 95 2.96 3.25 -9.06
C VAL A 95 2.91 2.71 -7.63
N THR A 96 2.49 1.47 -7.43
CA THR A 96 2.47 0.84 -6.09
C THR A 96 3.88 0.75 -5.52
N SER A 97 4.88 0.38 -6.34
CA SER A 97 6.28 0.29 -5.91
C SER A 97 6.87 1.66 -5.53
N VAL A 98 6.60 2.69 -6.32
CA VAL A 98 6.99 4.08 -5.99
C VAL A 98 6.33 4.52 -4.69
N MET A 99 5.05 4.23 -4.51
CA MET A 99 4.32 4.62 -3.30
C MET A 99 4.84 3.90 -2.06
N ASN A 100 5.16 2.61 -2.17
CA ASN A 100 5.79 1.85 -1.08
C ASN A 100 7.17 2.41 -0.75
N GLY A 101 7.99 2.68 -1.77
CA GLY A 101 9.31 3.29 -1.59
C GLY A 101 9.23 4.67 -0.95
N PHE A 102 8.30 5.51 -1.40
CA PHE A 102 8.08 6.83 -0.82
C PHE A 102 7.65 6.74 0.66
N GLN A 103 6.71 5.86 0.99
CA GLN A 103 6.29 5.64 2.37
C GLN A 103 7.46 5.16 3.25
N ALA A 104 8.24 4.20 2.77
CA ALA A 104 9.39 3.66 3.51
C ALA A 104 10.47 4.74 3.73
N GLU A 105 10.75 5.58 2.73
CA GLU A 105 11.76 6.62 2.86
C GLU A 105 11.30 7.77 3.77
N VAL A 106 10.01 8.18 3.67
CA VAL A 106 9.40 9.13 4.61
C VAL A 106 9.45 8.58 6.02
N GLN A 107 9.07 7.32 6.23
CA GLN A 107 9.19 6.67 7.53
C GLN A 107 10.62 6.68 8.03
N LYS A 108 11.59 6.23 7.22
CA LYS A 108 13.00 6.19 7.61
C LYS A 108 13.55 7.56 8.02
N LYS A 109 13.20 8.60 7.27
CA LYS A 109 13.61 9.97 7.61
C LYS A 109 12.91 10.52 8.85
N LEU A 110 11.60 10.25 8.99
CA LEU A 110 10.87 10.62 10.20
C LEU A 110 11.38 9.85 11.42
N PHE A 111 11.74 8.59 11.27
CA PHE A 111 12.25 7.76 12.36
C PHE A 111 13.62 8.23 12.90
N GLY A 112 14.46 8.77 12.01
CA GLY A 112 15.70 9.42 12.45
C GLY A 112 15.49 10.73 13.20
N ILE A 113 14.31 11.35 13.08
CA ILE A 113 13.98 12.65 13.66
C ILE A 113 12.90 12.53 14.75
N ALA A 114 11.96 11.59 14.61
CA ALA A 114 10.84 11.44 15.52
C ALA A 114 11.25 10.77 16.83
N GLN A 115 10.76 11.34 17.90
CA GLN A 115 10.80 10.71 19.21
C GLN A 115 9.81 9.54 19.21
N HIS A 116 10.23 8.34 19.64
CA HIS A 116 9.38 7.15 19.55
C HIS A 116 8.16 7.26 20.45
N VAL A 117 8.37 7.62 21.73
CA VAL A 117 7.31 7.94 22.69
C VAL A 117 7.76 9.16 23.50
N VAL A 118 6.85 10.09 23.69
CA VAL A 118 7.06 11.30 24.48
C VAL A 118 6.13 11.31 25.67
N VAL A 119 6.70 11.43 26.85
CA VAL A 119 5.97 11.68 28.10
C VAL A 119 6.14 13.15 28.43
N ARG A 120 5.07 13.94 28.29
CA ARG A 120 5.08 15.38 28.55
C ARG A 120 4.24 15.70 29.76
N TYR A 121 4.85 16.17 30.82
CA TYR A 121 4.15 16.58 32.04
C TYR A 121 3.37 17.87 31.84
N TYR A 122 2.23 17.98 32.50
CA TYR A 122 1.44 19.21 32.52
C TYR A 122 2.10 20.33 33.31
N LEU A 123 2.88 19.97 34.36
CA LEU A 123 3.70 20.87 35.16
C LEU A 123 5.12 20.28 35.26
N PRO A 124 6.17 21.09 35.34
CA PRO A 124 7.54 20.61 35.52
C PRO A 124 7.68 19.78 36.79
N VAL A 125 8.24 18.57 36.65
CA VAL A 125 8.48 17.59 37.73
C VAL A 125 9.95 17.36 37.94
N ASP A 126 10.33 16.79 39.10
CA ASP A 126 11.71 16.42 39.36
C ASP A 126 12.13 15.25 38.43
N LYS A 127 13.40 15.30 37.99
CA LYS A 127 13.95 14.37 37.01
C LYS A 127 13.82 12.90 37.45
N ASP A 128 14.00 12.66 38.76
CA ASP A 128 14.14 11.32 39.33
C ASP A 128 12.76 10.64 39.62
N ASP A 129 11.66 11.40 39.63
CA ASP A 129 10.35 10.92 40.08
C ASP A 129 9.85 9.67 39.34
N ASP A 130 9.99 9.62 38.01
CA ASP A 130 9.48 8.54 37.19
C ASP A 130 10.56 7.86 36.31
N LEU A 131 11.83 8.25 36.49
CA LEU A 131 12.95 7.76 35.68
C LEU A 131 13.14 6.25 35.84
N ASP A 132 13.16 5.77 37.08
CA ASP A 132 13.33 4.35 37.40
C ASP A 132 12.20 3.50 36.87
N PHE A 133 10.94 4.00 36.91
CA PHE A 133 9.79 3.34 36.33
C PHE A 133 9.94 3.18 34.82
N LEU A 134 10.37 4.23 34.13
CA LEU A 134 10.51 4.20 32.67
C LEU A 134 11.67 3.32 32.21
N GLN A 135 12.79 3.34 32.89
CA GLN A 135 13.96 2.51 32.54
C GLN A 135 13.72 1.00 32.71
N ASN A 136 12.81 0.62 33.61
CA ASN A 136 12.47 -0.78 33.86
C ASN A 136 11.36 -1.32 32.90
N GLN A 137 10.83 -0.52 31.99
CA GLN A 137 9.82 -0.98 31.04
C GLN A 137 10.46 -1.77 29.90
N PRO A 138 9.80 -2.85 29.42
CA PRO A 138 10.28 -3.59 28.26
C PRO A 138 10.29 -2.71 27.01
N HIS A 139 11.20 -2.98 26.09
CA HIS A 139 11.37 -2.27 24.81
C HIS A 139 11.87 -0.83 24.91
N ILE A 140 12.14 -0.28 26.10
CA ILE A 140 12.75 1.04 26.27
C ILE A 140 14.28 0.90 26.28
N GLN A 141 14.94 1.45 25.26
CA GLN A 141 16.39 1.44 25.12
C GLN A 141 17.05 2.58 25.87
N SER A 142 16.48 3.79 25.77
CA SER A 142 16.97 4.96 26.46
C SER A 142 15.86 5.94 26.85
N VAL A 143 16.07 6.63 27.95
CA VAL A 143 15.18 7.67 28.51
C VAL A 143 15.95 8.96 28.60
N SER A 144 15.53 9.97 27.84
CA SER A 144 16.21 11.27 27.77
C SER A 144 15.30 12.37 28.28
N PRO A 145 15.70 13.08 29.35
CA PRO A 145 14.94 14.19 29.87
C PRO A 145 15.01 15.38 28.91
N PHE A 146 13.94 16.14 28.81
CA PHE A 146 13.91 17.40 28.10
C PHE A 146 13.17 18.49 28.86
N LEU A 147 13.53 19.72 28.57
CA LEU A 147 12.86 20.90 29.06
C LEU A 147 12.43 21.76 27.89
N ILE A 148 11.16 22.18 27.85
CA ILE A 148 10.62 22.99 26.76
C ILE A 148 9.98 24.26 27.34
N THR A 149 10.24 25.39 26.71
CA THR A 149 9.59 26.64 27.04
C THR A 149 9.31 27.47 25.79
N ALA A 150 8.24 28.26 25.84
CA ALA A 150 7.95 29.26 24.83
C ALA A 150 8.55 30.61 25.29
N GLY A 151 9.10 31.34 24.33
CA GLY A 151 9.65 32.66 24.61
C GLY A 151 9.71 33.53 23.37
N VAL A 152 10.20 34.72 23.49
CA VAL A 152 10.46 35.64 22.39
C VAL A 152 11.98 35.87 22.36
N ILE A 153 12.57 35.60 21.21
CA ILE A 153 13.99 35.91 20.98
C ILE A 153 14.01 37.24 20.24
N LYS A 154 14.79 38.17 20.83
CA LYS A 154 14.95 39.53 20.31
C LYS A 154 16.42 39.76 19.94
N ASN A 155 16.67 40.15 18.69
CA ASN A 155 17.95 40.65 18.23
C ASN A 155 17.76 42.02 17.58
N GLN A 156 18.49 43.01 18.09
CA GLN A 156 18.36 44.41 17.63
C GLN A 156 16.89 44.89 17.59
N SER A 157 16.32 45.09 16.40
CA SER A 157 14.94 45.54 16.19
C SER A 157 13.94 44.43 15.95
N GLN A 158 14.39 43.21 15.72
CA GLN A 158 13.53 42.07 15.42
C GLN A 158 13.23 41.23 16.67
N ALA A 159 11.97 40.84 16.83
CA ALA A 159 11.53 39.99 17.91
C ALA A 159 10.64 38.87 17.34
N VAL A 160 11.01 37.63 17.52
CA VAL A 160 10.34 36.47 16.94
C VAL A 160 9.97 35.49 18.07
N PRO A 161 8.71 35.02 18.12
CA PRO A 161 8.33 33.98 19.06
C PRO A 161 9.04 32.66 18.69
N ALA A 162 9.61 32.00 19.68
CA ALA A 162 10.32 30.74 19.50
C ALA A 162 10.07 29.79 20.66
N MET A 163 10.17 28.50 20.37
CA MET A 163 10.21 27.44 21.36
C MET A 163 11.66 27.06 21.63
N LEU A 164 12.05 27.04 22.88
CA LEU A 164 13.38 26.60 23.29
C LEU A 164 13.28 25.20 23.84
N LEU A 165 14.09 24.31 23.30
CA LEU A 165 14.23 22.95 23.75
C LEU A 165 15.59 22.76 24.44
N GLY A 166 15.55 22.56 25.75
CA GLY A 166 16.70 22.21 26.55
C GLY A 166 16.98 20.72 26.44
N VAL A 167 18.17 20.37 25.96
CA VAL A 167 18.59 19.00 25.69
C VAL A 167 19.88 18.69 26.40
N ASP A 168 20.11 17.42 26.75
CA ASP A 168 21.38 16.92 27.27
C ASP A 168 22.17 16.31 26.08
N PRO A 169 23.30 16.92 25.70
CA PRO A 169 24.14 16.44 24.61
C PRO A 169 24.73 15.04 24.80
N SER A 170 24.77 14.53 26.03
CA SER A 170 25.21 13.16 26.33
C SER A 170 24.18 12.09 26.00
N SER A 171 22.93 12.51 25.71
CA SER A 171 21.84 11.63 25.44
C SER A 171 21.89 11.12 23.97
N VAL A 172 22.02 9.82 23.79
CA VAL A 172 22.16 9.16 22.47
C VAL A 172 21.01 9.51 21.51
N HIS A 173 19.86 9.81 22.05
CA HIS A 173 18.65 10.10 21.29
C HIS A 173 18.77 11.35 20.40
N TYR A 174 19.49 12.37 20.86
CA TYR A 174 19.60 13.63 20.11
C TYR A 174 20.61 13.58 18.97
N ASP A 175 21.51 12.60 18.93
CA ASP A 175 22.41 12.36 17.80
C ASP A 175 21.63 12.00 16.51
N GLN A 176 20.41 11.49 16.63
CA GLN A 176 19.55 11.13 15.49
C GLN A 176 18.58 12.26 15.06
N LEU A 177 18.34 13.23 15.95
CA LEU A 177 17.38 14.31 15.71
C LEU A 177 17.89 15.41 14.78
N LEU A 178 19.20 15.56 14.69
CA LEU A 178 19.83 16.61 13.88
C LEU A 178 20.60 15.99 12.72
N PHE A 179 20.52 16.63 11.56
CA PHE A 179 21.25 16.23 10.35
C PHE A 179 22.77 16.19 10.55
N ASP A 180 23.29 16.93 11.56
CA ASP A 180 24.69 16.88 11.97
C ASP A 180 24.77 16.62 13.48
N PRO A 181 25.10 15.39 13.91
CA PRO A 181 25.25 15.04 15.31
C PRO A 181 26.25 15.91 16.06
N GLN A 182 27.21 16.51 15.37
CA GLN A 182 28.22 17.36 15.99
C GLN A 182 27.65 18.69 16.49
N VAL A 183 26.50 19.09 15.99
CA VAL A 183 25.86 20.36 16.31
C VAL A 183 25.44 20.42 17.79
N ILE A 184 24.76 19.40 18.28
CA ILE A 184 24.33 19.36 19.68
C ILE A 184 25.52 19.17 20.63
N LYS A 185 26.54 18.40 20.24
CA LYS A 185 27.72 18.15 21.06
C LYS A 185 28.52 19.43 21.41
N GLN A 186 28.25 20.50 20.68
CA GLN A 186 28.87 21.82 20.98
C GLN A 186 28.21 22.55 22.15
N LEU A 187 26.98 22.18 22.55
CA LEU A 187 26.32 22.77 23.71
C LEU A 187 27.00 22.36 24.98
N LYS A 188 27.56 23.34 25.71
CA LYS A 188 28.22 23.13 27.01
C LYS A 188 27.40 23.80 28.11
N PRO A 189 27.26 23.18 29.29
CA PRO A 189 26.61 23.81 30.42
C PRO A 189 27.32 25.09 30.80
N GLY A 190 26.56 26.12 31.17
CA GLY A 190 27.10 27.44 31.58
C GLY A 190 27.43 28.37 30.39
N SER A 191 27.40 27.90 29.18
CA SER A 191 27.70 28.70 27.98
C SER A 191 26.56 29.58 27.51
N PHE A 192 25.33 29.27 27.89
CA PHE A 192 24.09 29.89 27.39
C PHE A 192 24.05 29.97 25.86
N GLN A 193 24.62 28.96 25.21
CA GLN A 193 24.67 28.88 23.74
C GLN A 193 23.34 28.40 23.19
N MET A 194 22.89 29.10 22.17
CA MET A 194 21.66 28.77 21.43
C MET A 194 22.01 28.30 20.01
N ILE A 195 21.35 27.25 19.59
CA ILE A 195 21.39 26.71 18.23
C ILE A 195 20.01 26.92 17.63
N PRO A 196 19.76 27.99 16.87
CA PRO A 196 18.46 28.24 16.22
C PRO A 196 18.32 27.44 14.94
N GLY A 197 17.08 27.19 14.53
CA GLY A 197 16.81 26.78 13.17
C GLY A 197 17.27 27.80 12.13
N TYR A 198 17.57 27.34 10.93
CA TYR A 198 18.10 28.21 9.88
C TYR A 198 17.18 29.37 9.56
N GLU A 199 15.86 29.14 9.42
CA GLU A 199 14.89 30.21 9.12
C GLU A 199 14.71 31.15 10.32
N LEU A 200 14.77 30.65 11.55
CA LEU A 200 14.73 31.49 12.76
C LEU A 200 15.94 32.42 12.83
N SER A 201 17.16 31.92 12.54
CA SER A 201 18.36 32.73 12.52
C SER A 201 18.30 33.83 11.45
N ARG A 202 17.72 33.49 10.29
CA ARG A 202 17.52 34.43 9.20
C ARG A 202 16.48 35.52 9.53
N SER A 203 15.37 35.14 10.14
CA SER A 203 14.30 36.07 10.55
C SER A 203 14.77 37.06 11.62
N LEU A 204 15.72 36.66 12.46
CA LEU A 204 16.34 37.50 13.49
C LEU A 204 17.58 38.26 13.00
N TYR A 205 17.98 38.08 11.73
CA TYR A 205 19.22 38.64 11.17
C TYR A 205 20.47 38.39 12.05
N LEU A 206 20.59 37.14 12.54
CA LEU A 206 21.69 36.77 13.44
C LEU A 206 23.01 36.64 12.69
N ASN A 207 24.05 37.32 13.20
CA ASN A 207 25.41 37.19 12.71
C ASN A 207 26.29 36.51 13.77
N SER A 208 27.40 35.94 13.35
CA SER A 208 28.35 35.28 14.27
C SER A 208 28.81 36.25 15.37
N GLY A 209 28.68 35.80 16.63
CA GLY A 209 29.03 36.61 17.79
C GLY A 209 27.89 37.49 18.32
N ASP A 210 26.72 37.51 17.66
CA ASP A 210 25.56 38.21 18.22
C ASP A 210 25.12 37.59 19.55
N ARG A 211 24.52 38.45 20.40
CA ARG A 211 23.99 38.08 21.70
C ARG A 211 22.52 38.44 21.81
N PRO A 212 21.62 37.67 21.18
CA PRO A 212 20.22 37.95 21.28
C PRO A 212 19.68 37.79 22.71
N PHE A 213 18.58 38.49 22.99
CA PHE A 213 17.87 38.38 24.25
C PHE A 213 16.75 37.36 24.14
N LEU A 214 16.63 36.49 25.14
CA LEU A 214 15.49 35.63 25.36
C LEU A 214 14.59 36.26 26.42
N LEU A 215 13.33 36.44 26.10
CA LEU A 215 12.25 36.81 27.02
C LEU A 215 11.37 35.59 27.21
N THR A 216 11.24 35.08 28.42
CA THR A 216 10.39 33.95 28.76
C THR A 216 9.67 34.21 30.06
N ALA A 217 8.48 33.60 30.23
CA ALA A 217 7.75 33.67 31.49
C ALA A 217 8.48 32.82 32.55
N SER A 218 8.61 33.37 33.73
CA SER A 218 9.13 32.61 34.90
C SER A 218 8.03 31.69 35.44
N HIS A 219 8.40 30.50 35.89
CA HIS A 219 7.52 29.62 36.66
C HIS A 219 7.60 29.94 38.19
N SER A 220 7.89 31.18 38.53
CA SER A 220 7.85 31.61 39.92
C SER A 220 6.42 31.54 40.47
N SER A 221 6.27 31.06 41.70
CA SER A 221 4.98 30.90 42.40
C SER A 221 4.33 32.24 42.82
N SER A 222 4.89 33.37 42.39
CA SER A 222 4.30 34.68 42.65
C SER A 222 3.18 34.98 41.62
N LEU A 223 2.09 35.57 42.10
CA LEU A 223 0.92 35.97 41.33
C LEU A 223 1.18 37.00 40.20
N LEU A 224 2.40 37.52 40.13
CA LEU A 224 2.87 38.43 39.09
C LEU A 224 3.67 37.63 38.06
N MET A 225 3.35 37.74 36.77
CA MET A 225 4.13 37.17 35.67
C MET A 225 5.52 37.82 35.66
N ASP A 226 6.49 37.18 36.30
CA ASP A 226 7.87 37.58 36.14
C ASP A 226 8.39 37.17 34.76
N VAL A 227 8.95 38.11 34.06
CA VAL A 227 9.56 37.88 32.75
C VAL A 227 11.08 37.76 32.93
N ASN A 228 11.60 36.59 32.66
CA ASN A 228 13.06 36.37 32.64
C ASN A 228 13.65 36.93 31.34
N LEU A 229 14.62 37.81 31.49
CA LEU A 229 15.40 38.35 30.38
C LEU A 229 16.84 37.84 30.48
N LYS A 230 17.26 37.05 29.49
CA LYS A 230 18.62 36.51 29.46
C LYS A 230 19.26 36.74 28.07
N ARG A 231 20.53 37.12 28.10
CA ARG A 231 21.35 37.14 26.86
C ARG A 231 21.80 35.75 26.54
N LEU A 232 21.64 35.35 25.27
CA LEU A 232 22.10 34.08 24.73
C LEU A 232 23.34 34.33 23.87
N ASN A 233 24.19 33.33 23.74
CA ASN A 233 25.30 33.32 22.83
C ASN A 233 24.93 32.60 21.53
N TYR A 234 25.24 33.22 20.40
CA TYR A 234 25.01 32.64 19.09
C TYR A 234 26.33 32.45 18.33
N ALA A 235 26.56 31.21 17.87
CA ALA A 235 27.67 30.89 16.98
C ALA A 235 27.14 30.52 15.59
N GLN A 236 27.45 31.30 14.56
CA GLN A 236 26.90 31.18 13.23
C GLN A 236 27.19 29.83 12.55
N ALA A 237 28.21 29.10 12.98
CA ALA A 237 28.60 27.83 12.34
C ALA A 237 27.60 26.70 12.56
N VAL A 238 26.55 26.90 13.36
CA VAL A 238 25.74 25.83 13.90
C VAL A 238 24.24 26.17 13.83
N ASN A 239 23.66 25.99 12.68
CA ASN A 239 22.20 26.05 12.49
C ASN A 239 21.69 24.68 12.07
N PHE A 240 20.50 24.30 12.48
CA PHE A 240 19.90 23.07 12.01
C PHE A 240 18.86 23.31 10.91
N LYS A 241 18.72 22.33 10.02
CA LYS A 241 17.75 22.31 8.92
C LYS A 241 16.97 21.01 8.97
N VAL A 242 15.68 21.09 9.35
CA VAL A 242 14.81 19.92 9.51
C VAL A 242 13.52 20.06 8.70
N GLY A 243 13.14 21.28 8.38
CA GLY A 243 11.90 21.62 7.69
C GLY A 243 11.41 22.98 8.15
N LYS A 244 10.94 23.77 7.20
CA LYS A 244 10.67 25.20 7.36
C LYS A 244 9.85 25.55 8.61
N ASN A 245 8.78 24.79 8.88
CA ASN A 245 7.90 25.05 10.02
C ASN A 245 8.57 24.89 11.40
N LEU A 246 9.49 23.94 11.53
CA LEU A 246 10.26 23.72 12.76
C LEU A 246 11.43 24.68 12.85
N GLU A 247 12.10 24.95 11.73
CA GLU A 247 13.24 25.86 11.65
C GLU A 247 12.89 27.31 11.99
N GLU A 248 11.65 27.73 11.71
CA GLU A 248 11.15 29.07 12.01
C GLU A 248 10.90 29.33 13.50
N LYS A 249 10.66 28.28 14.28
CA LYS A 249 10.12 28.39 15.65
C LYS A 249 10.96 27.72 16.72
N LEU A 250 11.91 26.85 16.36
CA LEU A 250 12.64 26.03 17.33
C LEU A 250 14.09 26.47 17.49
N ALA A 251 14.56 26.50 18.73
CA ALA A 251 15.96 26.67 19.07
C ALA A 251 16.37 25.67 20.16
N PHE A 252 17.57 25.12 20.05
CA PHE A 252 18.13 24.20 21.03
C PHE A 252 19.12 24.94 21.96
N MET A 253 19.17 24.49 23.22
CA MET A 253 20.20 24.90 24.16
C MET A 253 20.48 23.78 25.19
N HIS A 254 21.52 23.94 26.00
CA HIS A 254 21.80 22.97 27.06
C HIS A 254 20.68 22.98 28.10
N ILE A 255 20.26 21.81 28.59
CA ILE A 255 19.13 21.69 29.53
C ILE A 255 19.38 22.45 30.82
N ASP A 256 20.61 22.42 31.35
CA ASP A 256 20.98 23.13 32.59
C ASP A 256 20.96 24.64 32.40
N ASP A 257 21.33 25.14 31.22
CA ASP A 257 21.27 26.57 30.93
C ASP A 257 19.80 27.05 30.87
N LEU A 258 18.93 26.23 30.29
CA LEU A 258 17.49 26.53 30.23
C LEU A 258 16.85 26.46 31.64
N ARG A 259 17.25 25.48 32.47
CA ARG A 259 16.85 25.41 33.90
C ARG A 259 17.24 26.66 34.65
N ALA A 260 18.49 27.11 34.49
CA ALA A 260 18.97 28.32 35.12
C ALA A 260 18.23 29.60 34.68
N ILE A 261 17.81 29.67 33.41
CA ILE A 261 17.00 30.78 32.88
C ILE A 261 15.58 30.78 33.49
N LEU A 262 14.98 29.59 33.63
CA LEU A 262 13.60 29.44 34.11
C LEU A 262 13.49 29.42 35.65
N ASN A 263 14.63 29.45 36.36
CA ASN A 263 14.72 29.26 37.81
C ASN A 263 14.07 27.93 38.24
N LEU A 264 14.30 26.88 37.47
CA LEU A 264 13.85 25.52 37.74
C LEU A 264 15.04 24.69 38.15
N ASP A 265 15.09 24.20 39.38
CA ASP A 265 16.22 23.41 39.91
C ASP A 265 16.44 22.13 39.05
N GLN A 266 16.10 20.95 39.56
CA GLN A 266 16.24 19.68 38.84
C GLN A 266 15.01 19.31 37.96
N LYS A 267 14.08 20.25 37.72
CA LYS A 267 12.81 19.97 37.03
C LYS A 267 12.98 19.84 35.55
N ILE A 268 12.08 19.02 34.94
CA ILE A 268 12.00 18.73 33.54
C ILE A 268 10.56 18.88 33.05
N SER A 269 10.38 19.08 31.74
CA SER A 269 9.05 19.08 31.09
C SER A 269 8.60 17.68 30.69
N GLY A 270 9.50 16.73 30.57
CA GLY A 270 9.18 15.37 30.18
C GLY A 270 10.34 14.50 29.80
N PHE A 271 10.03 13.32 29.33
CA PHE A 271 10.98 12.34 28.84
C PHE A 271 10.72 11.98 27.39
N ASN A 272 11.78 11.87 26.62
CA ASN A 272 11.81 11.24 25.32
C ASN A 272 12.28 9.81 25.48
N LEU A 273 11.47 8.86 25.04
CA LEU A 273 11.77 7.44 25.12
C LEU A 273 12.19 6.94 23.74
N GLN A 274 13.34 6.30 23.69
CA GLN A 274 13.78 5.56 22.52
C GLN A 274 13.54 4.08 22.75
N LEU A 275 12.91 3.44 21.78
CA LEU A 275 12.57 2.02 21.81
C LEU A 275 13.55 1.23 20.94
N ASP A 276 13.70 -0.05 21.24
CA ASP A 276 14.41 -1.01 20.40
C ASP A 276 13.68 -1.27 19.07
N ASP A 277 12.33 -1.32 19.11
CA ASP A 277 11.47 -1.38 17.94
C ASP A 277 10.44 -0.24 17.97
N LEU A 278 10.47 0.56 16.92
CA LEU A 278 9.57 1.70 16.75
C LEU A 278 8.10 1.28 16.62
N TYR A 279 7.84 0.12 16.07
CA TYR A 279 6.48 -0.39 15.92
C TYR A 279 5.81 -0.79 17.24
N GLU A 280 6.61 -1.00 18.28
CA GLU A 280 6.13 -1.25 19.64
C GLU A 280 5.69 0.04 20.38
N ALA A 281 5.91 1.23 19.80
CA ALA A 281 5.56 2.50 20.43
C ALA A 281 4.09 2.59 20.89
N PRO A 282 3.07 2.16 20.10
CA PRO A 282 1.68 2.17 20.58
C PRO A 282 1.44 1.20 21.73
N ALA A 283 2.13 0.05 21.77
CA ALA A 283 2.01 -0.92 22.85
C ALA A 283 2.67 -0.39 24.14
N VAL A 284 3.89 0.15 24.04
CA VAL A 284 4.59 0.81 25.16
C VAL A 284 3.79 1.99 25.68
N LYS A 285 3.30 2.85 24.81
CA LYS A 285 2.42 3.95 25.20
C LYS A 285 1.23 3.47 26.02
N LYS A 286 0.53 2.45 25.55
CA LYS A 286 -0.64 1.89 26.25
C LYS A 286 -0.25 1.34 27.62
N ALA A 287 0.92 0.69 27.75
CA ALA A 287 1.42 0.14 28.99
C ALA A 287 1.72 1.24 30.04
N ILE A 288 2.35 2.35 29.60
CA ILE A 288 2.73 3.41 30.54
C ILE A 288 1.65 4.47 30.77
N SER A 289 0.66 4.60 29.85
CA SER A 289 -0.37 5.65 29.92
C SER A 289 -1.19 5.61 31.21
N SER A 290 -1.42 4.44 31.79
CA SER A 290 -2.15 4.30 33.07
C SER A 290 -1.41 4.95 34.24
N HIS A 291 -0.08 4.86 34.26
CA HIS A 291 0.75 5.47 35.27
C HIS A 291 0.78 7.00 35.18
N PHE A 292 0.77 7.53 33.96
CA PHE A 292 0.89 8.96 33.67
C PHE A 292 -0.43 9.71 33.50
N SER A 293 -1.58 9.02 33.48
CA SER A 293 -2.88 9.58 33.09
C SER A 293 -3.30 10.87 33.78
N ALA A 294 -2.86 11.09 35.04
CA ALA A 294 -3.19 12.29 35.81
C ALA A 294 -2.08 13.36 35.78
N LYS A 295 -0.85 12.99 35.40
CA LYS A 295 0.33 13.85 35.54
C LYS A 295 0.89 14.35 34.21
N ALA A 296 0.77 13.52 33.16
CA ALA A 296 1.41 13.76 31.88
C ALA A 296 0.58 13.26 30.69
N LEU A 297 0.82 13.88 29.56
CA LEU A 297 0.35 13.42 28.25
C LEU A 297 1.41 12.49 27.65
N VAL A 298 1.03 11.26 27.38
CA VAL A 298 1.89 10.30 26.65
C VAL A 298 1.46 10.25 25.21
N THR A 299 2.35 10.61 24.30
CA THR A 299 2.12 10.58 22.85
C THR A 299 3.16 9.68 22.21
N ASP A 300 2.76 8.96 21.18
CA ASP A 300 3.66 8.21 20.34
C ASP A 300 3.86 8.90 18.97
N TRP A 301 4.82 8.45 18.21
CA TRP A 301 5.12 8.99 16.89
C TRP A 301 3.92 8.87 15.91
N THR A 302 3.05 7.87 16.08
CA THR A 302 1.90 7.66 15.18
C THR A 302 0.84 8.73 15.37
N GLU A 303 0.67 9.25 16.59
CA GLU A 303 -0.22 10.37 16.89
C GLU A 303 0.39 11.70 16.46
N GLN A 304 1.68 11.89 16.70
CA GLN A 304 2.37 13.13 16.35
C GLN A 304 2.36 13.39 14.84
N TYR A 305 2.43 12.33 14.03
CA TYR A 305 2.42 12.40 12.57
C TYR A 305 1.14 11.82 11.94
N ALA A 306 0.07 11.69 12.72
CA ALA A 306 -1.20 11.08 12.28
C ALA A 306 -1.78 11.72 11.03
N GLU A 307 -1.74 13.05 10.94
CA GLU A 307 -2.22 13.79 9.77
C GLU A 307 -1.42 13.45 8.51
N LEU A 308 -0.09 13.38 8.60
CA LEU A 308 0.78 13.02 7.49
C LEU A 308 0.48 11.59 7.01
N PHE A 309 0.41 10.62 7.95
CA PHE A 309 0.12 9.23 7.58
C PHE A 309 -1.29 9.04 7.06
N SER A 310 -2.27 9.79 7.58
CA SER A 310 -3.63 9.77 7.04
C SER A 310 -3.68 10.33 5.62
N ALA A 311 -2.97 11.42 5.35
CA ALA A 311 -2.86 12.01 4.01
C ALA A 311 -2.18 11.04 3.02
N LEU A 312 -1.08 10.39 3.42
CA LEU A 312 -0.40 9.37 2.61
C LEU A 312 -1.31 8.16 2.32
N ARG A 313 -2.08 7.71 3.31
CA ARG A 313 -3.05 6.62 3.16
C ARG A 313 -4.18 7.00 2.21
N LEU A 314 -4.72 8.21 2.35
CA LEU A 314 -5.75 8.74 1.45
C LEU A 314 -5.23 8.84 0.01
N GLN A 315 -4.01 9.35 -0.18
CA GLN A 315 -3.35 9.41 -1.49
C GLN A 315 -3.19 8.02 -2.11
N LYS A 316 -2.70 7.02 -1.34
CA LYS A 316 -2.55 5.63 -1.80
C LYS A 316 -3.91 5.05 -2.23
N THR A 317 -4.95 5.28 -1.45
CA THR A 317 -6.31 4.82 -1.76
C THR A 317 -6.84 5.49 -3.03
N ALA A 318 -6.70 6.80 -3.17
CA ALA A 318 -7.14 7.54 -4.36
C ALA A 318 -6.43 7.05 -5.64
N LEU A 319 -5.11 6.88 -5.58
CA LEU A 319 -4.33 6.32 -6.69
C LEU A 319 -4.79 4.89 -7.03
N SER A 320 -5.00 4.03 -6.02
CA SER A 320 -5.47 2.66 -6.24
C SER A 320 -6.82 2.61 -6.93
N VAL A 321 -7.75 3.52 -6.60
CA VAL A 321 -9.06 3.63 -7.27
C VAL A 321 -8.90 4.04 -8.73
N ILE A 322 -8.08 5.05 -9.02
CA ILE A 322 -7.81 5.50 -10.40
C ILE A 322 -7.20 4.36 -11.22
N LEU A 323 -6.22 3.65 -10.66
CA LEU A 323 -5.57 2.53 -11.32
C LEU A 323 -6.51 1.34 -11.53
N ALA A 324 -7.41 1.07 -10.57
CA ALA A 324 -8.47 0.07 -10.73
C ALA A 324 -9.40 0.39 -11.91
N LEU A 325 -9.73 1.67 -12.13
CA LEU A 325 -10.52 2.09 -13.28
C LEU A 325 -9.81 1.79 -14.62
N ILE A 326 -8.49 1.98 -14.68
CA ILE A 326 -7.69 1.64 -15.88
C ILE A 326 -7.78 0.13 -16.16
N VAL A 327 -7.68 -0.71 -15.13
CA VAL A 327 -7.83 -2.17 -15.26
C VAL A 327 -9.25 -2.51 -15.73
N ILE A 328 -10.28 -1.88 -15.19
CA ILE A 328 -11.68 -2.09 -15.60
C ILE A 328 -11.87 -1.75 -17.09
N ILE A 329 -11.30 -0.66 -17.58
CA ILE A 329 -11.34 -0.27 -18.99
C ILE A 329 -10.67 -1.35 -19.87
N ALA A 330 -9.51 -1.85 -19.43
CA ALA A 330 -8.80 -2.92 -20.14
C ALA A 330 -9.63 -4.21 -20.19
N LEU A 331 -10.34 -4.55 -19.11
CA LEU A 331 -11.25 -5.70 -19.07
C LEU A 331 -12.49 -5.51 -19.94
N PHE A 332 -13.00 -4.30 -20.04
CA PHE A 332 -14.08 -3.97 -20.96
C PHE A 332 -13.64 -4.22 -22.42
N ASN A 333 -12.43 -3.79 -22.79
CA ASN A 333 -11.85 -4.08 -24.11
C ASN A 333 -11.68 -5.59 -24.34
N LEU A 334 -11.26 -6.36 -23.33
CA LEU A 334 -11.18 -7.81 -23.39
C LEU A 334 -12.56 -8.43 -23.65
N THR A 335 -13.58 -8.01 -22.91
CA THR A 335 -14.95 -8.50 -23.07
C THR A 335 -15.50 -8.23 -24.45
N THR A 336 -15.32 -7.01 -24.97
CA THR A 336 -15.74 -6.62 -26.32
C THR A 336 -15.05 -7.47 -27.39
N GLY A 337 -13.73 -7.67 -27.25
CA GLY A 337 -12.96 -8.53 -28.14
C GLY A 337 -13.45 -9.99 -28.15
N GLN A 338 -13.78 -10.51 -26.97
CA GLN A 338 -14.34 -11.86 -26.83
C GLN A 338 -15.73 -12.00 -27.45
N VAL A 339 -16.63 -11.02 -27.24
CA VAL A 339 -17.97 -11.00 -27.90
C VAL A 339 -17.84 -11.00 -29.41
N MET A 340 -16.93 -10.19 -29.92
CA MET A 340 -16.67 -10.13 -31.35
C MET A 340 -16.14 -11.45 -31.90
N LEU A 341 -15.19 -12.07 -31.21
CA LEU A 341 -14.66 -13.38 -31.59
C LEU A 341 -15.74 -14.47 -31.61
N VAL A 342 -16.65 -14.46 -30.62
CA VAL A 342 -17.82 -15.36 -30.60
C VAL A 342 -18.69 -15.15 -31.83
N ASN A 343 -18.95 -13.89 -32.21
CA ASN A 343 -19.73 -13.56 -33.38
C ASN A 343 -19.08 -14.02 -34.71
N ASP A 344 -17.77 -13.78 -34.84
CA ASP A 344 -16.98 -14.15 -36.02
C ASP A 344 -16.87 -15.68 -36.20
N LYS A 345 -16.94 -16.42 -35.08
CA LYS A 345 -16.79 -17.88 -35.07
C LYS A 345 -18.14 -18.64 -34.89
N ARG A 346 -19.27 -17.97 -35.07
CA ARG A 346 -20.61 -18.59 -34.91
C ARG A 346 -20.78 -19.87 -35.70
N SER A 347 -20.32 -19.91 -36.96
CA SER A 347 -20.38 -21.09 -37.84
C SER A 347 -19.52 -22.23 -37.25
N ALA A 348 -18.27 -21.95 -36.86
CA ALA A 348 -17.42 -22.95 -36.24
C ALA A 348 -18.01 -23.47 -34.91
N ILE A 349 -18.62 -22.59 -34.10
CA ILE A 349 -19.29 -22.95 -32.85
C ILE A 349 -20.50 -23.86 -33.14
N ALA A 350 -21.31 -23.56 -34.19
CA ALA A 350 -22.42 -24.37 -34.58
C ALA A 350 -21.97 -25.78 -34.99
N ILE A 351 -20.89 -25.90 -35.79
CA ILE A 351 -20.31 -27.19 -36.19
C ILE A 351 -19.82 -27.97 -34.96
N MET A 352 -19.13 -27.30 -34.00
CA MET A 352 -18.67 -27.97 -32.79
C MET A 352 -19.81 -28.52 -31.93
N LEU A 353 -20.95 -27.79 -31.86
CA LEU A 353 -22.15 -28.25 -31.15
C LEU A 353 -22.81 -29.43 -31.85
N THR A 354 -22.85 -29.48 -33.20
CA THR A 354 -23.36 -30.62 -33.95
C THR A 354 -22.45 -31.84 -33.87
N CYS A 355 -21.13 -31.65 -33.70
CA CYS A 355 -20.15 -32.70 -33.41
C CYS A 355 -20.23 -33.26 -31.98
N GLY A 356 -21.14 -32.74 -31.12
CA GLY A 356 -21.39 -33.28 -29.78
C GLY A 356 -20.64 -32.60 -28.64
N ILE A 357 -19.98 -31.46 -28.88
CA ILE A 357 -19.41 -30.66 -27.80
C ILE A 357 -20.55 -30.08 -26.96
N SER A 358 -20.50 -30.30 -25.63
CA SER A 358 -21.53 -29.80 -24.72
C SER A 358 -21.42 -28.27 -24.54
N LYS A 359 -22.56 -27.62 -24.26
CA LYS A 359 -22.63 -26.18 -24.00
C LYS A 359 -21.66 -25.73 -22.86
N TRP A 360 -21.46 -26.60 -21.86
CA TRP A 360 -20.53 -26.31 -20.75
C TRP A 360 -19.07 -26.39 -21.17
N GLN A 361 -18.71 -27.33 -22.01
CA GLN A 361 -17.38 -27.44 -22.61
C GLN A 361 -17.04 -26.19 -23.46
N LEU A 362 -18.01 -25.71 -24.21
CA LEU A 362 -17.87 -24.48 -24.99
C LEU A 362 -17.65 -23.26 -24.08
N THR A 363 -18.40 -23.14 -23.00
CA THR A 363 -18.14 -22.06 -21.99
C THR A 363 -16.75 -22.13 -21.45
N ARG A 364 -16.27 -23.32 -21.05
CA ARG A 364 -14.88 -23.49 -20.58
C ARG A 364 -13.85 -23.11 -21.62
N LEU A 365 -14.08 -23.42 -22.89
CA LEU A 365 -13.18 -23.05 -23.98
C LEU A 365 -12.95 -21.53 -24.06
N PHE A 366 -14.01 -20.73 -23.99
CA PHE A 366 -13.91 -19.27 -24.02
C PHE A 366 -13.31 -18.71 -22.74
N LEU A 367 -13.55 -19.32 -21.57
CA LEU A 367 -12.90 -18.94 -20.32
C LEU A 367 -11.39 -19.23 -20.34
N TYR A 368 -10.96 -20.38 -20.89
CA TYR A 368 -9.53 -20.68 -21.07
C TYR A 368 -8.86 -19.69 -22.04
N GLN A 369 -9.57 -19.29 -23.08
CA GLN A 369 -9.07 -18.29 -24.01
C GLN A 369 -8.88 -16.92 -23.36
N ALA A 370 -9.85 -16.47 -22.57
CA ALA A 370 -9.75 -15.24 -21.79
C ALA A 370 -8.59 -15.31 -20.78
N LEU A 371 -8.43 -16.46 -20.10
CA LEU A 371 -7.34 -16.69 -19.16
C LEU A 371 -5.97 -16.60 -19.83
N ILE A 372 -5.81 -17.20 -21.02
CA ILE A 372 -4.54 -17.13 -21.76
C ILE A 372 -4.19 -15.68 -22.14
N ILE A 373 -5.18 -14.95 -22.70
CA ILE A 373 -5.00 -13.57 -23.14
C ILE A 373 -4.62 -12.69 -21.94
N SER A 374 -5.37 -12.81 -20.84
CA SER A 374 -5.11 -12.02 -19.63
C SER A 374 -3.80 -12.43 -18.95
N ALA A 375 -3.46 -13.72 -18.92
CA ALA A 375 -2.20 -14.20 -18.35
C ALA A 375 -0.98 -13.64 -19.10
N ILE A 376 -1.03 -13.60 -20.44
CA ILE A 376 0.03 -12.98 -21.25
C ILE A 376 0.19 -11.49 -20.87
N GLY A 377 -0.92 -10.74 -20.82
CA GLY A 377 -0.90 -9.33 -20.44
C GLY A 377 -0.38 -9.11 -19.02
N VAL A 378 -0.83 -9.92 -18.05
CA VAL A 378 -0.42 -9.85 -16.65
C VAL A 378 1.07 -10.20 -16.47
N VAL A 379 1.55 -11.28 -17.10
CA VAL A 379 2.98 -11.68 -16.98
C VAL A 379 3.88 -10.62 -17.58
N LEU A 380 3.59 -10.18 -18.80
CA LEU A 380 4.37 -9.11 -19.45
C LEU A 380 4.29 -7.80 -18.65
N GLY A 381 3.10 -7.43 -18.15
CA GLY A 381 2.89 -6.26 -17.33
C GLY A 381 3.62 -6.30 -15.99
N SER A 382 3.66 -7.47 -15.35
CA SER A 382 4.39 -7.65 -14.08
C SER A 382 5.90 -7.57 -14.27
N ILE A 383 6.44 -8.21 -15.31
CA ILE A 383 7.88 -8.17 -15.61
C ILE A 383 8.34 -6.75 -15.96
N SER A 384 7.60 -6.07 -16.84
CA SER A 384 7.94 -4.71 -17.23
C SER A 384 7.67 -3.70 -16.12
N GLY A 385 6.65 -3.93 -15.28
CA GLY A 385 6.38 -3.14 -14.09
C GLY A 385 7.50 -3.23 -13.04
N TYR A 386 8.03 -4.43 -12.81
CA TYR A 386 9.23 -4.63 -11.99
C TYR A 386 10.43 -3.88 -12.56
N TRP A 387 10.73 -4.08 -13.84
CA TRP A 387 11.85 -3.39 -14.49
C TRP A 387 11.72 -1.86 -14.46
N LEU A 388 10.51 -1.34 -14.67
CA LEU A 388 10.24 0.09 -14.58
C LEU A 388 10.41 0.60 -13.15
N ALA A 389 9.92 -0.12 -12.14
CA ALA A 389 10.05 0.24 -10.73
C ALA A 389 11.51 0.34 -10.29
N GLU A 390 12.36 -0.61 -10.71
CA GLU A 390 13.80 -0.61 -10.41
C GLU A 390 14.54 0.59 -11.03
N ASN A 391 14.15 0.99 -12.24
CA ASN A 391 14.87 1.99 -13.01
C ASN A 391 14.24 3.39 -13.00
N ILE A 392 13.05 3.55 -12.40
CA ILE A 392 12.29 4.81 -12.48
C ILE A 392 13.06 6.00 -11.91
N GLY A 393 13.83 5.81 -10.84
CA GLY A 393 14.66 6.88 -10.27
C GLY A 393 15.78 7.35 -11.22
N GLN A 394 16.34 6.44 -12.02
CA GLN A 394 17.35 6.79 -13.02
C GLN A 394 16.73 7.52 -14.23
N TRP A 395 15.55 7.07 -14.66
CA TRP A 395 14.79 7.70 -15.74
C TRP A 395 14.38 9.11 -15.38
N VAL A 396 13.89 9.34 -14.17
CA VAL A 396 13.50 10.67 -13.69
C VAL A 396 14.71 11.60 -13.68
N ARG A 397 15.87 11.18 -13.14
CA ARG A 397 17.11 11.98 -13.19
C ARG A 397 17.56 12.31 -14.60
N TYR A 398 17.53 11.32 -15.51
CA TYR A 398 17.87 11.52 -16.90
C TYR A 398 16.97 12.59 -17.56
N PHE A 399 15.67 12.56 -17.27
CA PHE A 399 14.72 13.56 -17.77
C PHE A 399 14.95 14.93 -17.13
N GLU A 400 15.22 15.02 -15.84
CA GLU A 400 15.55 16.27 -15.15
C GLU A 400 16.80 16.94 -15.77
N GLU A 401 17.85 16.16 -15.96
CA GLU A 401 19.10 16.66 -16.58
C GLU A 401 18.90 17.08 -18.05
N ARG A 402 18.10 16.35 -18.80
CA ARG A 402 17.90 16.60 -20.24
C ARG A 402 17.00 17.80 -20.51
N PHE A 403 15.98 18.01 -19.68
CA PHE A 403 14.97 19.08 -19.89
C PHE A 403 15.16 20.27 -18.94
N GLY A 404 16.11 20.23 -18.02
CA GLY A 404 16.36 21.29 -17.04
C GLY A 404 15.20 21.53 -16.09
N LEU A 405 14.32 20.51 -15.89
CA LEU A 405 13.17 20.57 -15.02
C LEU A 405 13.54 19.91 -13.68
N THR A 406 13.41 20.62 -12.59
CA THR A 406 13.51 20.03 -11.24
C THR A 406 12.13 19.54 -10.83
N LEU A 407 11.83 18.25 -11.07
CA LEU A 407 10.56 17.62 -10.71
C LEU A 407 10.47 17.40 -9.19
N ILE A 408 11.60 17.11 -8.57
CA ILE A 408 11.70 16.87 -7.12
C ILE A 408 12.58 17.98 -6.53
N SER A 409 11.96 18.92 -5.81
CA SER A 409 12.69 20.00 -5.15
C SER A 409 12.89 19.68 -3.69
N ASN A 410 14.14 19.68 -3.23
CA ASN A 410 14.54 19.55 -1.82
C ASN A 410 13.83 20.54 -0.88
N LYS A 411 13.32 21.65 -1.42
CA LYS A 411 12.65 22.69 -0.63
C LYS A 411 11.23 22.32 -0.21
N VAL A 412 10.60 21.36 -0.91
CA VAL A 412 9.19 20.98 -0.70
C VAL A 412 9.07 19.57 -0.15
N TYR A 413 9.92 18.65 -0.63
CA TYR A 413 9.90 17.24 -0.25
C TYR A 413 11.15 16.91 0.56
N LEU A 414 10.98 16.10 1.61
CA LEU A 414 12.08 15.60 2.45
C LEU A 414 13.03 14.63 1.69
N ILE A 415 12.79 14.39 0.40
CA ILE A 415 13.43 13.34 -0.39
C ILE A 415 14.00 13.96 -1.67
N ASP A 416 15.27 13.65 -1.99
CA ASP A 416 16.04 14.18 -3.12
C ASP A 416 15.96 13.31 -4.37
N TYR A 417 15.35 12.15 -4.28
CA TYR A 417 15.22 11.18 -5.38
C TYR A 417 13.87 10.48 -5.30
N LEU A 418 13.42 9.86 -6.39
CA LEU A 418 12.19 9.08 -6.40
C LEU A 418 12.49 7.67 -5.89
N PRO A 419 12.17 7.34 -4.63
CA PRO A 419 12.37 6.00 -4.10
C PRO A 419 11.34 5.05 -4.68
N SER A 420 11.74 3.83 -4.95
CA SER A 420 10.85 2.74 -5.37
C SER A 420 11.22 1.46 -4.63
N GLN A 421 10.22 0.76 -4.10
CA GLN A 421 10.36 -0.54 -3.46
C GLN A 421 9.33 -1.50 -4.02
N PHE A 422 9.81 -2.47 -4.80
CA PHE A 422 8.95 -3.51 -5.35
C PHE A 422 8.71 -4.62 -4.32
N HIS A 423 7.45 -4.87 -4.00
CA HIS A 423 7.05 -6.00 -3.16
C HIS A 423 6.39 -7.09 -4.00
N LEU A 424 6.98 -8.28 -3.98
CA LEU A 424 6.46 -9.43 -4.75
C LEU A 424 5.03 -9.79 -4.34
N PHE A 425 4.68 -9.61 -3.07
CA PHE A 425 3.33 -9.88 -2.57
C PHE A 425 2.29 -8.96 -3.24
N ASP A 426 2.57 -7.66 -3.37
CA ASP A 426 1.68 -6.70 -4.02
C ASP A 426 1.49 -7.06 -5.50
N ALA A 427 2.59 -7.44 -6.19
CA ALA A 427 2.52 -7.86 -7.57
C ALA A 427 1.69 -9.16 -7.76
N MET A 428 1.80 -10.12 -6.85
CA MET A 428 0.96 -11.33 -6.87
C MET A 428 -0.52 -11.03 -6.62
N VAL A 429 -0.82 -10.12 -5.70
CA VAL A 429 -2.20 -9.68 -5.43
C VAL A 429 -2.79 -8.98 -6.66
N ILE A 430 -2.05 -8.06 -7.29
CA ILE A 430 -2.45 -7.37 -8.51
C ILE A 430 -2.69 -8.37 -9.64
N ALA A 431 -1.78 -9.30 -9.86
CA ALA A 431 -1.88 -10.33 -10.88
C ALA A 431 -3.11 -11.23 -10.64
N GLY A 432 -3.29 -11.72 -9.42
CA GLY A 432 -4.41 -12.58 -9.04
C GLY A 432 -5.76 -11.88 -9.18
N LEU A 433 -5.85 -10.63 -8.73
CA LEU A 433 -7.07 -9.82 -8.86
C LEU A 433 -7.40 -9.54 -10.32
N THR A 434 -6.41 -9.17 -11.14
CA THR A 434 -6.62 -8.92 -12.58
C THR A 434 -7.09 -10.17 -13.31
N LEU A 435 -6.50 -11.34 -13.03
CA LEU A 435 -6.92 -12.62 -13.61
C LEU A 435 -8.34 -13.01 -13.16
N ALA A 436 -8.67 -12.83 -11.89
CA ALA A 436 -10.01 -13.11 -11.38
C ALA A 436 -11.06 -12.21 -12.03
N LEU A 437 -10.77 -10.91 -12.13
CA LEU A 437 -11.67 -9.96 -12.80
C LEU A 437 -11.80 -10.25 -14.31
N ALA A 438 -10.72 -10.67 -14.98
CA ALA A 438 -10.76 -11.08 -16.39
C ALA A 438 -11.67 -12.30 -16.61
N LEU A 439 -11.61 -13.29 -15.73
CA LEU A 439 -12.51 -14.44 -15.77
C LEU A 439 -13.96 -14.03 -15.56
N ILE A 440 -14.26 -13.17 -14.61
CA ILE A 440 -15.61 -12.64 -14.36
C ILE A 440 -16.13 -11.88 -15.57
N ALA A 441 -15.32 -10.99 -16.14
CA ALA A 441 -15.67 -10.19 -17.32
C ALA A 441 -16.00 -11.06 -18.54
N CYS A 442 -15.33 -12.21 -18.67
CA CYS A 442 -15.53 -13.14 -19.78
C CYS A 442 -16.69 -14.14 -19.60
N ILE A 443 -17.38 -14.14 -18.46
CA ILE A 443 -18.58 -14.98 -18.26
C ILE A 443 -19.67 -14.62 -19.28
N TYR A 444 -19.89 -13.31 -19.53
CA TYR A 444 -20.89 -12.85 -20.46
C TYR A 444 -20.63 -13.30 -21.92
N PRO A 445 -19.46 -13.11 -22.53
CA PRO A 445 -19.16 -13.64 -23.85
C PRO A 445 -19.24 -15.17 -23.92
N ALA A 446 -18.79 -15.87 -22.89
CA ALA A 446 -18.87 -17.33 -22.83
C ALA A 446 -20.32 -17.84 -22.77
N TYR A 447 -21.19 -17.10 -22.08
CA TYR A 447 -22.63 -17.40 -22.07
C TYR A 447 -23.27 -17.14 -23.45
N LEU A 448 -22.92 -16.03 -24.11
CA LEU A 448 -23.40 -15.71 -25.47
C LEU A 448 -23.03 -16.81 -26.46
N ALA A 449 -21.81 -17.36 -26.38
CA ALA A 449 -21.40 -18.50 -27.23
C ALA A 449 -22.28 -19.74 -27.03
N ARG A 450 -22.75 -20.00 -25.82
CA ARG A 450 -23.62 -21.12 -25.45
C ARG A 450 -25.01 -21.01 -26.06
N GLU A 451 -25.53 -19.81 -26.31
CA GLU A 451 -26.85 -19.55 -26.86
C GLU A 451 -26.91 -19.67 -28.38
N THR A 452 -25.79 -19.91 -29.05
CA THR A 452 -25.76 -20.10 -30.49
C THR A 452 -26.60 -21.34 -30.91
N HIS A 453 -27.64 -21.13 -31.69
CA HIS A 453 -28.49 -22.20 -32.20
C HIS A 453 -27.91 -22.74 -33.53
N PRO A 454 -27.47 -24.02 -33.61
CA PRO A 454 -26.84 -24.57 -34.81
C PRO A 454 -27.74 -24.52 -36.04
N ALA A 455 -29.03 -24.80 -35.86
CA ALA A 455 -29.99 -24.84 -36.95
C ALA A 455 -30.22 -23.49 -37.65
N SER A 456 -30.14 -22.38 -36.90
CA SER A 456 -30.31 -21.05 -37.50
C SER A 456 -29.05 -20.57 -38.22
N VAL A 457 -27.88 -20.92 -37.73
CA VAL A 457 -26.59 -20.48 -38.32
C VAL A 457 -26.29 -21.22 -39.60
N LEU A 458 -26.47 -22.57 -39.62
CA LEU A 458 -26.21 -23.42 -40.79
C LEU A 458 -27.26 -23.30 -41.92
N ARG A 459 -28.40 -22.68 -41.67
CA ARG A 459 -29.44 -22.45 -42.67
C ARG A 459 -29.21 -21.20 -43.54
N TYR A 460 -28.45 -20.24 -43.01
CA TYR A 460 -28.20 -18.96 -43.69
C TYR A 460 -26.81 -18.87 -44.35
N GLU A 461 -25.98 -19.92 -44.27
CA GLU A 461 -24.81 -20.15 -45.14
C GLU A 461 -25.21 -21.02 -46.34
#